data_2628eea827e8a6ea66f7e2da7d7efe45
#
_entry.id   2628eea827e8a6ea66f7e2da7d7efe45
#
_cell.length_a   1.000
_cell.length_b   1.000
_cell.length_c   1.000
_cell.angle_alpha   90.00
_cell.angle_beta   90.00
_cell.angle_gamma   90.00
#
_symmetry.space_group_name_H-M   'P 1'
#
loop_
_entity.id
_entity.type
_entity.pdbx_description
1 polymer ?
#
loop_
_entity_poly.entity_id
_entity_poly.type
_entity_poly.pdbx_seq_one_letter_code
_entity_poly.pdbx_strand_id
1 'polypeptide(L)'
;MGKSTTFSALTETPVDIANYPFTTIDPNVGIAWLPLRQSCACKILREKKEQQGRIPEVDENDPRRGSICTPNSGSCRGYQRLVPVTLIDVAGLVPGAHEGRGRGNQFLSDLARCDALIQVIDISGSTDIEGNPVGEGGSKPIEEYEFLLNEIDAWIVGIIQSSWSRGARRVQSEGEKALSKFLIEQLSGIGATDFHVNAGILSVNQKHPDSGVPWSWGNEELMTMAGTIRSLLFPISIAANKADKNNNSEL
;
A
#
# COMPACT_ATOMS: atom_id res chain seq x y z
N MET A 1 -10.76 5.23 12.52
CA MET A 1 -9.79 5.45 11.42
C MET A 1 -10.42 6.10 10.17
N GLY A 2 -11.61 5.71 9.68
CA GLY A 2 -12.26 6.31 8.50
C GLY A 2 -11.85 5.71 7.15
N LYS A 3 -11.33 4.49 7.14
CA LYS A 3 -10.84 3.77 5.96
C LYS A 3 -11.93 3.61 4.88
N SER A 4 -13.10 3.03 5.22
CA SER A 4 -14.21 2.85 4.27
C SER A 4 -14.82 4.20 3.81
N THR A 5 -14.79 5.22 4.66
CA THR A 5 -15.19 6.59 4.28
C THR A 5 -14.25 7.15 3.22
N THR A 6 -12.92 6.98 3.39
CA THR A 6 -11.92 7.39 2.40
C THR A 6 -12.09 6.63 1.10
N PHE A 7 -12.32 5.31 1.17
CA PHE A 7 -12.60 4.48 0.00
C PHE A 7 -13.83 4.99 -0.77
N SER A 8 -14.98 5.20 -0.09
CA SER A 8 -16.19 5.73 -0.72
C SER A 8 -15.97 7.09 -1.37
N ALA A 9 -15.21 7.97 -0.73
CA ALA A 9 -14.90 9.29 -1.28
C ALA A 9 -14.03 9.23 -2.53
N LEU A 10 -13.10 8.26 -2.61
CA LEU A 10 -12.19 8.11 -3.75
C LEU A 10 -12.79 7.35 -4.92
N THR A 11 -13.73 6.43 -4.67
CA THR A 11 -14.30 5.55 -5.70
C THR A 11 -15.72 5.95 -6.12
N GLU A 12 -16.35 6.89 -5.41
CA GLU A 12 -17.77 7.22 -5.55
C GLU A 12 -18.71 6.00 -5.34
N THR A 13 -18.18 4.95 -4.70
CA THR A 13 -18.90 3.71 -4.42
C THR A 13 -19.48 3.79 -3.01
N PRO A 14 -20.80 3.67 -2.81
CA PRO A 14 -21.38 3.62 -1.48
C PRO A 14 -20.94 2.34 -0.76
N VAL A 15 -20.47 2.48 0.47
CA VAL A 15 -20.08 1.36 1.34
C VAL A 15 -20.84 1.50 2.65
N ASP A 16 -21.30 0.38 3.20
CA ASP A 16 -21.89 0.35 4.54
C ASP A 16 -20.83 0.71 5.59
N ILE A 17 -20.94 1.93 6.11
CA ILE A 17 -20.04 2.46 7.14
C ILE A 17 -20.65 2.11 8.50
N ALA A 18 -20.08 1.12 9.17
CA ALA A 18 -20.44 0.83 10.55
C ALA A 18 -19.42 1.43 11.52
N ASN A 19 -19.93 1.94 12.65
CA ASN A 19 -19.10 2.58 13.69
C ASN A 19 -18.33 1.56 14.58
N TYR A 20 -18.27 0.31 14.17
CA TYR A 20 -17.56 -0.74 14.89
C TYR A 20 -16.21 -1.03 14.26
N PRO A 21 -15.16 -1.30 15.04
CA PRO A 21 -13.87 -1.74 14.53
C PRO A 21 -14.02 -3.01 13.69
N PHE A 22 -13.27 -3.10 12.57
CA PHE A 22 -13.14 -4.33 11.75
C PHE A 22 -14.43 -4.88 11.11
N THR A 23 -15.35 -4.02 10.71
CA THR A 23 -16.66 -4.40 10.13
C THR A 23 -16.60 -4.94 8.71
N THR A 24 -15.54 -4.65 7.94
CA THR A 24 -15.41 -5.13 6.57
C THR A 24 -15.17 -6.64 6.55
N ILE A 25 -16.17 -7.39 6.08
CA ILE A 25 -16.15 -8.87 6.04
C ILE A 25 -15.47 -9.35 4.77
N ASP A 26 -15.90 -8.85 3.63
CA ASP A 26 -15.31 -9.07 2.32
C ASP A 26 -14.71 -7.74 1.83
N PRO A 27 -13.58 -7.76 1.10
CA PRO A 27 -12.97 -6.53 0.61
C PRO A 27 -13.89 -5.84 -0.40
N ASN A 28 -14.19 -4.56 -0.18
CA ASN A 28 -14.87 -3.76 -1.18
C ASN A 28 -13.88 -3.37 -2.28
N VAL A 29 -14.27 -3.55 -3.53
CA VAL A 29 -13.47 -3.19 -4.70
C VAL A 29 -14.14 -2.05 -5.44
N GLY A 30 -13.39 -0.99 -5.73
CA GLY A 30 -13.87 0.17 -6.46
C GLY A 30 -12.82 0.73 -7.40
N ILE A 31 -13.23 1.64 -8.29
CA ILE A 31 -12.34 2.31 -9.23
C ILE A 31 -12.19 3.77 -8.81
N ALA A 32 -10.95 4.18 -8.56
CA ALA A 32 -10.59 5.58 -8.40
C ALA A 32 -9.96 6.13 -9.68
N TRP A 33 -10.15 7.42 -9.92
CA TRP A 33 -9.64 8.11 -11.10
C TRP A 33 -8.47 9.01 -10.72
N LEU A 34 -7.26 8.61 -11.10
CA LEU A 34 -6.05 9.39 -10.83
C LEU A 34 -5.76 10.38 -11.96
N PRO A 35 -5.69 11.69 -11.66
CA PRO A 35 -5.28 12.70 -12.63
C PRO A 35 -3.77 12.62 -12.88
N LEU A 36 -3.36 12.55 -14.16
CA LEU A 36 -1.94 12.70 -14.51
C LEU A 36 -1.49 14.15 -14.26
N ARG A 37 -0.24 14.33 -13.84
CA ARG A 37 0.31 15.67 -13.55
C ARG A 37 0.38 16.58 -14.77
N GLN A 38 0.52 16.01 -15.96
CA GLN A 38 0.63 16.77 -17.21
C GLN A 38 -0.72 16.93 -17.88
N SER A 39 -0.99 18.12 -18.42
CA SER A 39 -2.16 18.37 -19.24
C SER A 39 -2.11 17.52 -20.50
N CYS A 40 -3.27 17.06 -20.95
CA CYS A 40 -3.38 16.29 -22.19
C CYS A 40 -3.07 17.16 -23.41
N ALA A 41 -2.30 16.63 -24.35
CA ALA A 41 -1.98 17.30 -25.62
C ALA A 41 -3.23 17.70 -26.45
N CYS A 42 -4.41 17.13 -26.14
CA CYS A 42 -5.67 17.51 -26.79
C CYS A 42 -6.06 18.97 -26.53
N LYS A 43 -5.51 19.66 -25.51
CA LYS A 43 -5.68 21.09 -25.29
C LYS A 43 -5.17 21.90 -26.48
N ILE A 44 -3.91 21.68 -26.84
CA ILE A 44 -3.27 22.37 -27.97
C ILE A 44 -3.97 22.04 -29.29
N LEU A 45 -4.39 20.79 -29.45
CA LEU A 45 -5.11 20.37 -30.66
C LEU A 45 -6.49 21.04 -30.76
N ARG A 46 -7.19 21.22 -29.65
CA ARG A 46 -8.46 21.93 -29.61
C ARG A 46 -8.29 23.39 -29.98
N GLU A 47 -7.36 24.10 -29.35
CA GLU A 47 -7.07 25.51 -29.63
C GLU A 47 -6.79 25.75 -31.11
N LYS A 48 -6.00 24.88 -31.74
CA LYS A 48 -5.75 24.95 -33.20
C LYS A 48 -7.01 24.73 -34.04
N LYS A 49 -7.89 23.79 -33.65
CA LYS A 49 -9.13 23.52 -34.39
C LYS A 49 -10.17 24.66 -34.23
N GLU A 50 -10.25 25.28 -33.06
CA GLU A 50 -11.09 26.46 -32.81
C GLU A 50 -10.63 27.65 -33.66
N GLN A 51 -9.34 27.96 -33.68
CA GLN A 51 -8.76 29.02 -34.53
C GLN A 51 -9.02 28.79 -36.02
N GLN A 52 -9.15 27.53 -36.43
CA GLN A 52 -9.48 27.16 -37.82
C GLN A 52 -11.00 27.10 -38.10
N GLY A 53 -11.84 27.42 -37.11
CA GLY A 53 -13.31 27.30 -37.24
C GLY A 53 -13.84 25.87 -37.43
N ARG A 54 -13.02 24.86 -37.07
CA ARG A 54 -13.38 23.44 -37.30
C ARG A 54 -14.20 22.82 -36.17
N ILE A 55 -14.20 23.42 -34.99
CA ILE A 55 -15.01 23.00 -33.86
C ILE A 55 -15.57 24.24 -33.16
N PRO A 56 -16.77 24.16 -32.57
CA PRO A 56 -17.36 25.24 -31.81
C PRO A 56 -16.59 25.49 -30.50
N GLU A 57 -16.85 26.65 -29.90
CA GLU A 57 -16.42 26.92 -28.53
C GLU A 57 -16.92 25.86 -27.53
N VAL A 58 -16.29 25.79 -26.35
CA VAL A 58 -16.66 24.80 -25.32
C VAL A 58 -18.04 25.18 -24.78
N ASP A 59 -18.98 24.26 -24.86
CA ASP A 59 -20.26 24.36 -24.17
C ASP A 59 -20.07 24.22 -22.66
N GLU A 60 -20.69 25.08 -21.87
CA GLU A 60 -20.65 25.01 -20.40
C GLU A 60 -21.17 23.67 -19.85
N ASN A 61 -22.09 23.03 -20.57
CA ASN A 61 -22.66 21.73 -20.24
C ASN A 61 -21.87 20.53 -20.79
N ASP A 62 -20.74 20.77 -21.49
CA ASP A 62 -19.94 19.67 -22.03
C ASP A 62 -19.37 18.80 -20.87
N PRO A 63 -19.80 17.52 -20.74
CA PRO A 63 -19.32 16.62 -19.68
C PRO A 63 -17.83 16.37 -19.77
N ARG A 64 -17.21 16.58 -20.93
CA ARG A 64 -15.78 16.45 -21.18
C ARG A 64 -15.01 17.75 -20.94
N ARG A 65 -15.70 18.85 -20.64
CA ARG A 65 -15.13 20.18 -20.38
C ARG A 65 -14.08 20.58 -21.42
N GLY A 66 -14.45 20.44 -22.70
CA GLY A 66 -13.59 20.81 -23.82
C GLY A 66 -12.61 19.75 -24.31
N SER A 67 -12.42 18.64 -23.61
CA SER A 67 -11.51 17.56 -24.06
C SER A 67 -12.01 16.89 -25.32
N ILE A 68 -11.16 16.79 -26.36
CA ILE A 68 -11.52 16.22 -27.68
C ILE A 68 -10.90 14.85 -27.98
N CYS A 69 -9.96 14.38 -27.14
CA CYS A 69 -9.33 13.08 -27.35
C CYS A 69 -10.23 11.94 -26.85
N THR A 70 -10.08 10.77 -27.48
CA THR A 70 -10.71 9.52 -27.04
C THR A 70 -9.61 8.56 -26.64
N PRO A 71 -9.25 8.48 -25.34
CA PRO A 71 -8.21 7.57 -24.88
C PRO A 71 -8.64 6.11 -24.97
N ASN A 72 -7.70 5.22 -25.30
CA ASN A 72 -7.94 3.77 -25.30
C ASN A 72 -8.18 3.22 -23.88
N SER A 73 -7.60 3.87 -22.87
CA SER A 73 -7.80 3.54 -21.46
C SER A 73 -7.97 4.82 -20.65
N GLY A 74 -8.86 4.78 -19.66
CA GLY A 74 -9.19 5.93 -18.83
C GLY A 74 -10.08 6.96 -19.53
N SER A 75 -10.05 8.19 -19.05
CA SER A 75 -10.83 9.30 -19.58
C SER A 75 -10.00 10.58 -19.68
N CYS A 76 -10.53 11.59 -20.37
CA CYS A 76 -9.94 12.92 -20.39
C CYS A 76 -11.06 13.94 -20.19
N ARG A 77 -10.96 14.75 -19.14
CA ARG A 77 -11.94 15.78 -18.78
C ARG A 77 -11.21 17.08 -18.46
N GLY A 78 -11.62 18.19 -19.04
CA GLY A 78 -10.96 19.48 -18.83
C GLY A 78 -9.47 19.45 -19.15
N TYR A 79 -9.09 18.71 -20.20
CA TYR A 79 -7.70 18.48 -20.60
C TYR A 79 -6.85 17.72 -19.58
N GLN A 80 -7.49 17.20 -18.52
CA GLN A 80 -6.85 16.36 -17.53
C GLN A 80 -7.06 14.90 -17.88
N ARG A 81 -5.96 14.16 -18.04
CA ARG A 81 -6.01 12.71 -18.24
C ARG A 81 -6.29 12.02 -16.92
N LEU A 82 -7.29 11.15 -16.89
CA LEU A 82 -7.66 10.34 -15.75
C LEU A 82 -7.35 8.88 -16.04
N VAL A 83 -6.62 8.23 -15.14
CA VAL A 83 -6.26 6.82 -15.24
C VAL A 83 -7.03 6.05 -14.17
N PRO A 84 -7.74 4.95 -14.53
CA PRO A 84 -8.42 4.13 -13.54
C PRO A 84 -7.41 3.35 -12.69
N VAL A 85 -7.64 3.33 -11.38
CA VAL A 85 -6.90 2.53 -10.41
C VAL A 85 -7.90 1.74 -9.59
N THR A 86 -7.67 0.46 -9.45
CA THR A 86 -8.49 -0.39 -8.57
C THR A 86 -8.08 -0.16 -7.14
N LEU A 87 -9.02 0.27 -6.29
CA LEU A 87 -8.88 0.34 -4.86
C LEU A 87 -9.57 -0.85 -4.20
N ILE A 88 -8.95 -1.36 -3.15
CA ILE A 88 -9.47 -2.46 -2.33
C ILE A 88 -9.55 -1.97 -0.88
N ASP A 89 -10.77 -1.91 -0.31
CA ASP A 89 -10.96 -1.63 1.11
C ASP A 89 -10.87 -2.94 1.88
N VAL A 90 -9.68 -3.23 2.39
CA VAL A 90 -9.41 -4.46 3.16
C VAL A 90 -9.75 -4.29 4.63
N ALA A 91 -10.07 -5.38 5.33
CA ALA A 91 -10.31 -5.38 6.77
C ALA A 91 -9.11 -4.77 7.54
N GLY A 92 -9.37 -4.10 8.66
CA GLY A 92 -8.30 -3.58 9.51
C GLY A 92 -7.47 -4.71 10.13
N LEU A 93 -6.18 -4.46 10.36
CA LEU A 93 -5.32 -5.35 11.11
C LEU A 93 -5.58 -5.23 12.61
N VAL A 94 -5.49 -6.36 13.29
CA VAL A 94 -5.43 -6.44 14.75
C VAL A 94 -4.03 -6.88 15.19
N PRO A 95 -3.56 -6.52 16.39
CA PRO A 95 -2.29 -7.00 16.91
C PRO A 95 -2.20 -8.54 16.91
N GLY A 96 -1.10 -9.07 16.37
CA GLY A 96 -0.90 -10.50 16.17
C GLY A 96 -1.57 -11.07 14.92
N ALA A 97 -1.92 -10.22 13.96
CA ALA A 97 -2.47 -10.67 12.66
C ALA A 97 -1.52 -11.62 11.92
N HIS A 98 -0.21 -11.39 12.03
CA HIS A 98 0.82 -12.27 11.48
C HIS A 98 0.84 -13.68 12.11
N GLU A 99 0.31 -13.84 13.33
CA GLU A 99 0.11 -15.13 14.00
C GLU A 99 -1.25 -15.77 13.67
N GLY A 100 -2.03 -15.16 12.78
CA GLY A 100 -3.37 -15.61 12.40
C GLY A 100 -4.50 -15.13 13.30
N ARG A 101 -4.26 -14.18 14.19
CA ARG A 101 -5.32 -13.58 15.01
C ARG A 101 -6.30 -12.78 14.16
N GLY A 102 -7.56 -12.86 14.49
CA GLY A 102 -8.62 -12.18 13.77
C GLY A 102 -8.71 -12.64 12.31
N ARG A 103 -8.69 -11.69 11.38
CA ARG A 103 -8.67 -11.93 9.92
C ARG A 103 -7.30 -11.70 9.29
N GLY A 104 -6.24 -11.80 10.09
CA GLY A 104 -4.89 -11.49 9.64
C GLY A 104 -4.49 -12.24 8.37
N ASN A 105 -4.74 -13.54 8.29
CA ASN A 105 -4.42 -14.35 7.11
C ASN A 105 -5.15 -13.87 5.84
N GLN A 106 -6.40 -13.43 5.95
CA GLN A 106 -7.15 -12.89 4.81
C GLN A 106 -6.58 -11.55 4.37
N PHE A 107 -6.35 -10.63 5.32
CA PHE A 107 -5.73 -9.33 5.05
C PHE A 107 -4.38 -9.51 4.31
N LEU A 108 -3.53 -10.40 4.80
CA LEU A 108 -2.21 -10.65 4.23
C LEU A 108 -2.30 -11.28 2.82
N SER A 109 -3.34 -12.10 2.57
CA SER A 109 -3.62 -12.63 1.23
C SER A 109 -4.12 -11.55 0.26
N ASP A 110 -4.90 -10.59 0.76
CA ASP A 110 -5.37 -9.45 -0.04
C ASP A 110 -4.23 -8.48 -0.33
N LEU A 111 -3.34 -8.26 0.65
CA LEU A 111 -2.14 -7.46 0.50
C LEU A 111 -1.23 -7.98 -0.62
N ALA A 112 -1.05 -9.30 -0.73
CA ALA A 112 -0.21 -9.92 -1.76
C ALA A 112 -0.67 -9.62 -3.21
N ARG A 113 -1.89 -9.09 -3.38
CA ARG A 113 -2.45 -8.69 -4.68
C ARG A 113 -2.33 -7.19 -4.98
N CYS A 114 -1.79 -6.41 -4.04
CA CYS A 114 -1.72 -4.96 -4.15
C CYS A 114 -0.33 -4.52 -4.62
N ASP A 115 -0.29 -3.53 -5.52
CA ASP A 115 0.96 -2.91 -5.99
C ASP A 115 1.45 -1.80 -5.04
N ALA A 116 0.54 -1.22 -4.23
CA ALA A 116 0.82 -0.16 -3.27
C ALA A 116 -0.25 -0.10 -2.19
N LEU A 117 0.06 0.53 -1.06
CA LEU A 117 -0.85 0.67 0.07
C LEU A 117 -1.15 2.15 0.35
N ILE A 118 -2.38 2.41 0.76
CA ILE A 118 -2.77 3.69 1.37
C ILE A 118 -3.11 3.39 2.83
N GLN A 119 -2.26 3.83 3.73
CA GLN A 119 -2.50 3.72 5.16
C GLN A 119 -3.28 4.95 5.64
N VAL A 120 -4.51 4.73 6.09
CA VAL A 120 -5.35 5.79 6.66
C VAL A 120 -5.06 5.86 8.16
N ILE A 121 -4.53 7.00 8.62
CA ILE A 121 -4.14 7.23 10.03
C ILE A 121 -5.06 8.30 10.62
N ASP A 122 -5.53 8.08 11.84
CA ASP A 122 -6.27 9.08 12.61
C ASP A 122 -5.30 10.05 13.31
N ILE A 123 -5.00 11.17 12.66
CA ILE A 123 -4.05 12.15 13.21
C ILE A 123 -4.59 12.94 14.40
N SER A 124 -5.89 12.87 14.69
CA SER A 124 -6.47 13.43 15.92
C SER A 124 -6.15 12.59 17.16
N GLY A 125 -5.64 11.37 16.99
CA GLY A 125 -5.39 10.44 18.08
C GLY A 125 -6.64 10.04 18.86
N SER A 126 -7.82 10.13 18.22
CA SER A 126 -9.10 9.83 18.88
C SER A 126 -9.45 8.35 18.92
N THR A 127 -8.69 7.52 18.20
CA THR A 127 -8.83 6.06 18.21
C THR A 127 -7.47 5.40 18.47
N ASP A 128 -7.47 4.27 19.18
CA ASP A 128 -6.28 3.45 19.36
C ASP A 128 -6.01 2.55 18.14
N ILE A 129 -4.92 1.77 18.18
CA ILE A 129 -4.53 0.84 17.10
C ILE A 129 -5.58 -0.25 16.84
N GLU A 130 -6.42 -0.58 17.82
CA GLU A 130 -7.53 -1.52 17.68
C GLU A 130 -8.80 -0.85 17.17
N GLY A 131 -8.80 0.49 16.99
CA GLY A 131 -9.93 1.27 16.53
C GLY A 131 -10.94 1.64 17.61
N ASN A 132 -10.63 1.43 18.90
CA ASN A 132 -11.48 1.85 20.02
C ASN A 132 -11.37 3.35 20.23
N PRO A 133 -12.46 4.05 20.58
CA PRO A 133 -12.42 5.47 20.88
C PRO A 133 -11.71 5.71 22.23
N VAL A 134 -10.66 6.55 22.20
CA VAL A 134 -9.85 6.92 23.38
C VAL A 134 -9.89 8.41 23.70
N GLY A 135 -10.64 9.19 22.90
CA GLY A 135 -10.68 10.65 22.99
C GLY A 135 -9.54 11.33 22.21
N GLU A 136 -9.69 12.60 21.91
CA GLU A 136 -8.69 13.37 21.15
C GLU A 136 -7.33 13.39 21.89
N GLY A 137 -6.25 13.03 21.16
CA GLY A 137 -4.90 12.91 21.72
C GLY A 137 -4.68 11.70 22.64
N GLY A 138 -5.65 10.78 22.73
CA GLY A 138 -5.54 9.58 23.55
C GLY A 138 -4.62 8.51 22.98
N SER A 139 -4.30 8.56 21.67
CA SER A 139 -3.30 7.70 21.03
C SER A 139 -2.32 8.52 20.19
N LYS A 140 -1.20 7.91 19.84
CA LYS A 140 -0.17 8.53 18.99
C LYS A 140 -0.29 8.02 17.57
N PRO A 141 -0.52 8.89 16.56
CA PRO A 141 -0.64 8.47 15.16
C PRO A 141 0.56 7.69 14.64
N ILE A 142 1.76 7.98 15.14
CA ILE A 142 2.98 7.27 14.76
C ILE A 142 2.93 5.78 15.15
N GLU A 143 2.28 5.44 16.26
CA GLU A 143 2.14 4.05 16.71
C GLU A 143 1.25 3.24 15.73
N GLU A 144 0.22 3.86 15.12
CA GLU A 144 -0.59 3.23 14.06
C GLU A 144 0.26 2.94 12.82
N TYR A 145 1.16 3.86 12.47
CA TYR A 145 2.06 3.68 11.33
C TYR A 145 3.05 2.54 11.57
N GLU A 146 3.78 2.59 12.67
CA GLU A 146 4.78 1.58 13.04
C GLU A 146 4.16 0.19 13.22
N PHE A 147 2.95 0.14 13.78
CA PHE A 147 2.20 -1.10 13.95
C PHE A 147 1.99 -1.83 12.62
N LEU A 148 1.53 -1.15 11.57
CA LEU A 148 1.32 -1.77 10.26
C LEU A 148 2.62 -2.31 9.68
N LEU A 149 3.70 -1.54 9.77
CA LEU A 149 5.01 -1.95 9.26
C LEU A 149 5.49 -3.22 9.96
N ASN A 150 5.42 -3.23 11.29
CA ASN A 150 5.86 -4.36 12.11
C ASN A 150 5.06 -5.64 11.86
N GLU A 151 3.74 -5.53 11.67
CA GLU A 151 2.89 -6.70 11.35
C GLU A 151 3.22 -7.29 9.98
N ILE A 152 3.46 -6.45 8.97
CA ILE A 152 3.84 -6.94 7.64
C ILE A 152 5.24 -7.56 7.66
N ASP A 153 6.20 -6.93 8.36
CA ASP A 153 7.57 -7.43 8.48
C ASP A 153 7.58 -8.78 9.21
N ALA A 154 6.85 -8.89 10.33
CA ALA A 154 6.70 -10.14 11.07
C ALA A 154 6.04 -11.25 10.24
N TRP A 155 5.07 -10.90 9.39
CA TRP A 155 4.46 -11.85 8.47
C TRP A 155 5.46 -12.38 7.44
N ILE A 156 6.25 -11.50 6.81
CA ILE A 156 7.29 -11.91 5.85
C ILE A 156 8.31 -12.82 6.54
N VAL A 157 8.74 -12.45 7.76
CA VAL A 157 9.63 -13.29 8.57
C VAL A 157 8.99 -14.65 8.86
N GLY A 158 7.71 -14.70 9.22
CA GLY A 158 6.98 -15.95 9.45
C GLY A 158 6.97 -16.89 8.25
N ILE A 159 6.79 -16.35 7.03
CA ILE A 159 6.89 -17.13 5.78
C ILE A 159 8.28 -17.76 5.66
N ILE A 160 9.33 -16.99 5.89
CA ILE A 160 10.71 -17.45 5.79
C ILE A 160 11.02 -18.48 6.88
N GLN A 161 10.65 -18.19 8.13
CA GLN A 161 10.93 -19.05 9.30
C GLN A 161 10.25 -20.42 9.20
N SER A 162 9.08 -20.50 8.58
CA SER A 162 8.36 -21.77 8.38
C SER A 162 9.23 -22.88 7.72
N SER A 163 10.22 -22.48 6.94
CA SER A 163 11.12 -23.37 6.21
C SER A 163 12.61 -23.09 6.47
N TRP A 164 12.92 -22.15 7.37
CA TRP A 164 14.29 -21.63 7.57
C TRP A 164 15.31 -22.72 7.88
N SER A 165 14.98 -23.67 8.75
CA SER A 165 15.91 -24.73 9.13
C SER A 165 16.31 -25.65 7.94
N ARG A 166 15.43 -25.81 6.97
CA ARG A 166 15.75 -26.54 5.71
C ARG A 166 16.58 -25.67 4.77
N GLY A 167 16.20 -24.40 4.64
CA GLY A 167 16.92 -23.41 3.84
C GLY A 167 18.34 -23.20 4.33
N ALA A 168 18.52 -23.00 5.64
CA ALA A 168 19.81 -22.82 6.28
C ALA A 168 20.78 -23.99 6.00
N ARG A 169 20.31 -25.26 6.14
CA ARG A 169 21.11 -26.45 5.81
C ARG A 169 21.51 -26.48 4.35
N ARG A 170 20.60 -26.12 3.44
CA ARG A 170 20.88 -26.07 2.00
C ARG A 170 21.91 -24.98 1.70
N VAL A 171 21.78 -23.80 2.28
CA VAL A 171 22.74 -22.70 2.12
C VAL A 171 24.11 -23.08 2.66
N GLN A 172 24.18 -23.78 3.80
CA GLN A 172 25.43 -24.29 4.37
C GLN A 172 26.13 -25.28 3.44
N SER A 173 25.38 -26.12 2.73
CA SER A 173 25.97 -27.15 1.84
C SER A 173 26.26 -26.65 0.42
N GLU A 174 25.44 -25.74 -0.14
CA GLU A 174 25.51 -25.30 -1.53
C GLU A 174 26.11 -23.88 -1.69
N GLY A 175 26.33 -23.16 -0.56
CA GLY A 175 26.87 -21.80 -0.51
C GLY A 175 25.80 -20.71 -0.68
N GLU A 176 26.27 -19.45 -0.62
CA GLU A 176 25.39 -18.25 -0.55
C GLU A 176 24.40 -18.11 -1.74
N LYS A 177 24.75 -18.63 -2.91
CA LYS A 177 23.85 -18.60 -4.07
C LYS A 177 22.55 -19.38 -3.83
N ALA A 178 22.57 -20.37 -2.95
CA ALA A 178 21.39 -21.11 -2.56
C ALA A 178 20.44 -20.30 -1.70
N LEU A 179 20.92 -19.27 -0.99
CA LEU A 179 20.11 -18.40 -0.15
C LEU A 179 19.10 -17.61 -0.98
N SER A 180 19.54 -16.88 -2.01
CA SER A 180 18.62 -16.11 -2.86
C SER A 180 17.56 -17.02 -3.47
N LYS A 181 17.96 -18.17 -3.99
CA LYS A 181 17.02 -19.14 -4.58
C LYS A 181 15.99 -19.64 -3.56
N PHE A 182 16.43 -20.00 -2.37
CA PHE A 182 15.54 -20.42 -1.28
C PHE A 182 14.54 -19.31 -0.90
N LEU A 183 15.01 -18.08 -0.72
CA LEU A 183 14.16 -16.96 -0.34
C LEU A 183 13.14 -16.60 -1.43
N ILE A 184 13.53 -16.66 -2.71
CA ILE A 184 12.61 -16.46 -3.84
C ILE A 184 11.52 -17.53 -3.84
N GLU A 185 11.89 -18.80 -3.64
CA GLU A 185 10.93 -19.91 -3.55
C GLU A 185 9.90 -19.68 -2.43
N GLN A 186 10.33 -19.18 -1.26
CA GLN A 186 9.44 -18.92 -0.13
C GLN A 186 8.55 -17.68 -0.34
N LEU A 187 9.08 -16.62 -0.93
CA LEU A 187 8.41 -15.32 -1.05
C LEU A 187 7.73 -15.10 -2.41
N SER A 188 7.76 -16.09 -3.31
CA SER A 188 7.11 -15.98 -4.63
C SER A 188 5.60 -15.74 -4.53
N GLY A 189 4.95 -16.29 -3.51
CA GLY A 189 3.52 -16.12 -3.25
C GLY A 189 3.10 -14.68 -2.95
N ILE A 190 4.03 -13.83 -2.51
CA ILE A 190 3.82 -12.39 -2.28
C ILE A 190 4.42 -11.52 -3.38
N GLY A 191 4.85 -12.11 -4.50
CA GLY A 191 5.38 -11.38 -5.65
C GLY A 191 6.85 -10.97 -5.52
N ALA A 192 7.60 -11.48 -4.53
CA ALA A 192 9.02 -11.17 -4.40
C ALA A 192 9.81 -11.77 -5.57
N THR A 193 10.70 -10.96 -6.12
CA THR A 193 11.62 -11.31 -7.19
C THR A 193 13.07 -11.34 -6.69
N ASP A 194 13.98 -11.76 -7.54
CA ASP A 194 15.43 -11.73 -7.29
C ASP A 194 15.92 -10.33 -6.84
N PHE A 195 15.37 -9.28 -7.44
CA PHE A 195 15.68 -7.90 -7.05
C PHE A 195 15.36 -7.62 -5.58
N HIS A 196 14.15 -7.97 -5.12
CA HIS A 196 13.69 -7.73 -3.75
C HIS A 196 14.52 -8.52 -2.73
N VAL A 197 14.76 -9.79 -3.03
CA VAL A 197 15.52 -10.70 -2.16
C VAL A 197 16.97 -10.25 -2.03
N ASN A 198 17.63 -9.92 -3.14
CA ASN A 198 19.02 -9.45 -3.12
C ASN A 198 19.16 -8.11 -2.39
N ALA A 199 18.21 -7.18 -2.55
CA ALA A 199 18.17 -5.95 -1.77
C ALA A 199 18.03 -6.23 -0.26
N GLY A 200 17.18 -7.17 0.11
CA GLY A 200 17.02 -7.61 1.51
C GLY A 200 18.31 -8.19 2.08
N ILE A 201 18.96 -9.11 1.38
CA ILE A 201 20.25 -9.69 1.81
C ILE A 201 21.32 -8.60 1.96
N LEU A 202 21.41 -7.68 1.00
CA LEU A 202 22.35 -6.57 1.05
C LEU A 202 22.11 -5.68 2.27
N SER A 203 20.84 -5.42 2.63
CA SER A 203 20.51 -4.61 3.79
C SER A 203 20.95 -5.24 5.10
N VAL A 204 20.87 -6.57 5.23
CA VAL A 204 21.39 -7.29 6.39
C VAL A 204 22.91 -7.11 6.50
N ASN A 205 23.64 -7.36 5.42
CA ASN A 205 25.10 -7.22 5.39
C ASN A 205 25.57 -5.80 5.73
N GLN A 206 24.78 -4.77 5.38
CA GLN A 206 25.08 -3.37 5.67
C GLN A 206 24.78 -2.98 7.13
N LYS A 207 23.64 -3.42 7.65
CA LYS A 207 23.17 -3.02 8.99
C LYS A 207 23.70 -3.92 10.11
N HIS A 208 24.00 -5.18 9.77
CA HIS A 208 24.50 -6.20 10.69
C HIS A 208 25.80 -6.82 10.17
N PRO A 209 26.90 -6.03 10.07
CA PRO A 209 28.17 -6.52 9.49
C PRO A 209 28.76 -7.70 10.26
N ASP A 210 28.42 -7.83 11.53
CA ASP A 210 28.89 -8.90 12.43
C ASP A 210 27.92 -10.10 12.52
N SER A 211 26.83 -10.13 11.72
CA SER A 211 25.81 -11.19 11.75
C SER A 211 26.33 -12.58 11.32
N GLY A 212 27.55 -12.64 10.83
CA GLY A 212 28.18 -13.87 10.38
C GLY A 212 27.56 -14.41 9.07
N VAL A 213 27.45 -15.73 9.00
CA VAL A 213 26.97 -16.41 7.80
C VAL A 213 25.43 -16.50 7.76
N PRO A 214 24.78 -16.47 6.59
CA PRO A 214 23.32 -16.41 6.48
C PRO A 214 22.56 -17.49 7.26
N TRP A 215 23.11 -18.69 7.41
CA TRP A 215 22.43 -19.76 8.16
C TRP A 215 22.48 -19.58 9.69
N SER A 216 23.24 -18.60 10.20
CA SER A 216 23.25 -18.20 11.62
C SER A 216 22.37 -16.99 11.92
N TRP A 217 21.72 -16.39 10.90
CA TRP A 217 20.85 -15.23 11.10
C TRP A 217 19.69 -15.55 12.03
N GLY A 218 19.48 -14.65 12.99
CA GLY A 218 18.38 -14.68 13.93
C GLY A 218 17.19 -13.82 13.48
N ASN A 219 16.31 -13.54 14.42
CA ASN A 219 15.10 -12.76 14.13
C ASN A 219 15.40 -11.31 13.72
N GLU A 220 16.45 -10.70 14.26
CA GLU A 220 16.81 -9.31 13.99
C GLU A 220 17.25 -9.10 12.54
N GLU A 221 18.10 -9.98 12.03
CA GLU A 221 18.53 -9.97 10.63
C GLU A 221 17.36 -10.23 9.68
N LEU A 222 16.52 -11.21 10.03
CA LEU A 222 15.33 -11.53 9.22
C LEU A 222 14.33 -10.38 9.21
N MET A 223 14.12 -9.67 10.32
CA MET A 223 13.28 -8.46 10.37
C MET A 223 13.87 -7.32 9.52
N THR A 224 15.18 -7.11 9.57
CA THR A 224 15.86 -6.12 8.73
C THR A 224 15.69 -6.43 7.24
N MET A 225 15.85 -7.70 6.86
CA MET A 225 15.61 -8.16 5.49
C MET A 225 14.14 -7.98 5.09
N ALA A 226 13.21 -8.39 5.94
CA ALA A 226 11.77 -8.27 5.69
C ALA A 226 11.34 -6.82 5.50
N GLY A 227 11.81 -5.89 6.34
CA GLY A 227 11.51 -4.46 6.21
C GLY A 227 11.98 -3.87 4.89
N THR A 228 13.14 -4.30 4.39
CA THR A 228 13.65 -3.89 3.08
C THR A 228 12.79 -4.47 1.96
N ILE A 229 12.48 -5.76 2.01
CA ILE A 229 11.62 -6.44 1.01
C ILE A 229 10.23 -5.80 1.00
N ARG A 230 9.60 -5.57 2.16
CA ARG A 230 8.32 -4.88 2.29
C ARG A 230 8.34 -3.51 1.64
N SER A 231 9.36 -2.70 1.91
CA SER A 231 9.43 -1.33 1.39
C SER A 231 9.47 -1.27 -0.13
N LEU A 232 9.99 -2.31 -0.77
CA LEU A 232 10.09 -2.43 -2.23
C LEU A 232 8.83 -3.07 -2.84
N LEU A 233 8.23 -4.07 -2.16
CA LEU A 233 7.01 -4.75 -2.63
C LEU A 233 5.76 -3.92 -2.42
N PHE A 234 5.65 -3.25 -1.26
CA PHE A 234 4.44 -2.55 -0.81
C PHE A 234 4.78 -1.09 -0.45
N PRO A 235 5.01 -0.23 -1.45
CA PRO A 235 5.17 1.20 -1.18
C PRO A 235 3.92 1.75 -0.49
N ILE A 236 4.11 2.49 0.61
CA ILE A 236 3.02 2.98 1.46
C ILE A 236 2.90 4.49 1.33
N SER A 237 1.68 4.96 1.05
CA SER A 237 1.30 6.36 1.16
C SER A 237 0.43 6.56 2.39
N ILE A 238 0.67 7.64 3.14
CA ILE A 238 -0.12 7.96 4.34
C ILE A 238 -1.24 8.92 3.96
N ALA A 239 -2.48 8.56 4.35
CA ALA A 239 -3.63 9.45 4.32
C ALA A 239 -3.94 9.90 5.75
N ALA A 240 -3.55 11.14 6.08
CA ALA A 240 -3.80 11.77 7.37
C ALA A 240 -5.29 12.16 7.48
N ASN A 241 -6.08 11.33 8.14
CA ASN A 241 -7.51 11.54 8.32
C ASN A 241 -7.81 12.33 9.59
N LYS A 242 -8.97 13.00 9.63
CA LYS A 242 -9.43 13.87 10.72
C LYS A 242 -8.48 15.04 11.01
N ALA A 243 -7.79 15.54 9.97
CA ALA A 243 -6.89 16.69 10.09
C ALA A 243 -7.61 17.98 10.55
N ASP A 244 -8.92 18.07 10.29
CA ASP A 244 -9.80 19.13 10.72
C ASP A 244 -10.00 19.21 12.24
N LYS A 245 -9.73 18.12 12.97
CA LYS A 245 -9.83 18.05 14.42
C LYS A 245 -8.51 18.35 15.14
N ASN A 246 -7.42 18.37 14.41
CA ASN A 246 -6.10 18.58 15.00
C ASN A 246 -5.79 20.08 15.06
N ASN A 247 -5.98 20.71 16.23
CA ASN A 247 -5.62 22.10 16.47
C ASN A 247 -4.12 22.32 16.75
N ASN A 248 -3.31 21.29 16.74
CA ASN A 248 -1.87 21.37 16.93
C ASN A 248 -1.18 21.64 15.58
N SER A 249 -0.65 22.85 15.42
CA SER A 249 0.16 23.29 14.29
C SER A 249 1.58 22.69 14.25
N GLU A 250 1.83 21.61 14.95
CA GLU A 250 3.11 20.91 15.00
C GLU A 250 2.98 19.52 14.36
N LEU A 251 3.09 19.50 13.04
CA LEU A 251 3.42 18.32 12.22
C LEU A 251 4.66 18.64 11.40
#